data_53fa6d107b7ef86df5e6ef0d9698317b
#
_entry.id   53fa6d107b7ef86df5e6ef0d9698317b
#
_cell.length_a   1.000
_cell.length_b   1.000
_cell.length_c   1.000
_cell.angle_alpha   90.00
_cell.angle_beta   90.00
_cell.angle_gamma   90.00
#
_symmetry.space_group_name_H-M   'P 1'
#
loop_
_entity.id
_entity.type
_entity.pdbx_description
1 polymer ?
#
loop_
_entity_poly.entity_id
_entity_poly.type
_entity_poly.pdbx_seq_one_letter_code
_entity_poly.pdbx_strand_id
1 'polypeptide(L)'
;RSGGLGVMRQFIGSVRDDSTVRDLLVSVAPDKIRSAATEIDRTELLVMEHDRESDQLAYAQALVDWGDVGGYDHETVWDTCTVAALGVSYEKAQYRSVTTLSGGEQKRLVLEALLRGPDEVLLLDEPDNYLDVPGKRWLEEALRASPKTVLFISHDRELLARSATRIATLEPGAAGSTLWVHPGGFDSYGQARLDRNARLEELRTRWDEEHAKLKALVIMYRTKAAYNSDMAARLQAAETRLRRFVEAGPPEAVPVPQRLRMRLQGGRTAKRAVVCERLELSAGDSAATEAVLMKPFDVEIWFGERLAVLGSNGSGKSHFLRLLAAGGSDPDLEHRPVGE
;
A
#
# COMPACT_ATOMS: atom_id res chain seq x y z
N ARG A 1 -0.31 -19.43 -19.85
CA ARG A 1 -0.54 -20.02 -18.52
C ARG A 1 -2.01 -19.79 -18.17
N SER A 2 -2.70 -20.85 -17.74
CA SER A 2 -4.15 -20.87 -17.51
C SER A 2 -4.59 -20.28 -16.16
N GLY A 3 -3.65 -19.94 -15.26
CA GLY A 3 -3.95 -19.36 -13.96
C GLY A 3 -4.13 -17.85 -14.07
N GLY A 4 -5.25 -17.33 -13.62
CA GLY A 4 -5.57 -15.91 -13.64
C GLY A 4 -4.64 -15.05 -12.75
N LEU A 5 -4.70 -13.73 -12.95
CA LEU A 5 -3.98 -12.73 -12.21
C LEU A 5 -4.95 -11.74 -11.57
N GLY A 6 -5.09 -11.80 -10.25
CA GLY A 6 -5.85 -10.83 -9.47
C GLY A 6 -4.97 -9.67 -9.03
N VAL A 7 -5.46 -8.45 -9.18
CA VAL A 7 -4.70 -7.23 -8.83
C VAL A 7 -5.53 -6.33 -7.92
N MET A 8 -4.97 -5.99 -6.77
CA MET A 8 -5.50 -4.95 -5.89
C MET A 8 -4.61 -3.71 -5.95
N ARG A 9 -5.17 -2.59 -6.39
CA ARG A 9 -4.48 -1.29 -6.47
C ARG A 9 -4.53 -0.55 -5.13
N GLN A 10 -3.57 0.35 -4.91
CA GLN A 10 -3.40 1.12 -3.67
C GLN A 10 -4.64 1.92 -3.25
N PHE A 11 -5.41 2.46 -4.20
CA PHE A 11 -6.54 3.35 -3.91
C PHE A 11 -7.82 2.64 -3.41
N ILE A 12 -7.84 1.31 -3.37
CA ILE A 12 -8.94 0.57 -2.74
C ILE A 12 -8.98 0.92 -1.24
N GLY A 13 -10.17 1.30 -0.75
CA GLY A 13 -10.36 1.83 0.61
C GLY A 13 -10.51 3.35 0.66
N SER A 14 -10.27 4.06 -0.46
CA SER A 14 -10.48 5.51 -0.59
C SER A 14 -11.38 5.88 -1.78
N VAL A 15 -12.12 4.92 -2.32
CA VAL A 15 -13.08 5.14 -3.42
C VAL A 15 -14.19 6.07 -2.93
N ARG A 16 -14.46 7.14 -3.70
CA ARG A 16 -15.43 8.20 -3.35
C ARG A 16 -16.27 8.62 -4.56
N ASP A 17 -16.33 7.81 -5.59
CA ASP A 17 -17.18 7.98 -6.75
C ASP A 17 -18.58 7.36 -6.50
N ASP A 18 -19.47 7.45 -7.48
CA ASP A 18 -20.85 6.95 -7.41
C ASP A 18 -20.94 5.43 -7.62
N SER A 19 -19.83 4.70 -7.60
CA SER A 19 -19.80 3.26 -7.81
C SER A 19 -20.54 2.52 -6.68
N THR A 20 -21.08 1.37 -7.06
CA THR A 20 -21.78 0.46 -6.15
C THR A 20 -20.83 -0.64 -5.61
N VAL A 21 -21.30 -1.38 -4.62
CA VAL A 21 -20.58 -2.59 -4.14
C VAL A 21 -20.38 -3.60 -5.27
N ARG A 22 -21.37 -3.75 -6.19
CA ARG A 22 -21.24 -4.61 -7.38
C ARG A 22 -20.13 -4.12 -8.28
N ASP A 23 -20.05 -2.83 -8.58
CA ASP A 23 -19.00 -2.24 -9.42
C ASP A 23 -17.62 -2.46 -8.83
N LEU A 24 -17.48 -2.32 -7.51
CA LEU A 24 -16.24 -2.57 -6.80
C LEU A 24 -15.81 -4.04 -6.93
N LEU A 25 -16.71 -5.00 -6.79
CA LEU A 25 -16.45 -6.43 -6.95
C LEU A 25 -16.11 -6.79 -8.40
N VAL A 26 -16.86 -6.25 -9.37
CA VAL A 26 -16.60 -6.41 -10.81
C VAL A 26 -15.22 -5.86 -11.17
N SER A 27 -14.80 -4.74 -10.58
CA SER A 27 -13.50 -4.11 -10.90
C SER A 27 -12.28 -5.00 -10.63
N VAL A 28 -12.41 -5.96 -9.71
CA VAL A 28 -11.35 -6.91 -9.33
C VAL A 28 -11.62 -8.34 -9.80
N ALA A 29 -12.73 -8.57 -10.50
CA ALA A 29 -13.05 -9.87 -11.08
C ALA A 29 -12.17 -10.17 -12.29
N PRO A 30 -12.05 -11.46 -12.69
CA PRO A 30 -11.35 -11.85 -13.91
C PRO A 30 -11.91 -11.15 -15.15
N ASP A 31 -11.05 -10.92 -16.16
CA ASP A 31 -11.40 -10.16 -17.36
C ASP A 31 -12.70 -10.62 -18.04
N LYS A 32 -12.92 -11.93 -18.11
CA LYS A 32 -14.15 -12.51 -18.72
C LYS A 32 -15.41 -12.09 -17.98
N ILE A 33 -15.39 -12.17 -16.64
CA ILE A 33 -16.51 -11.75 -15.78
C ILE A 33 -16.74 -10.28 -15.89
N ARG A 34 -15.65 -9.47 -15.83
CA ARG A 34 -15.73 -8.01 -15.96
C ARG A 34 -16.33 -7.59 -17.31
N SER A 35 -15.88 -8.20 -18.40
CA SER A 35 -16.39 -7.88 -19.74
C SER A 35 -17.88 -8.23 -19.87
N ALA A 36 -18.30 -9.41 -19.38
CA ALA A 36 -19.70 -9.82 -19.40
C ALA A 36 -20.59 -8.94 -18.51
N ALA A 37 -20.13 -8.55 -17.33
CA ALA A 37 -20.83 -7.60 -16.46
C ALA A 37 -21.04 -6.24 -17.14
N THR A 38 -19.97 -5.70 -17.78
CA THR A 38 -20.04 -4.44 -18.53
C THR A 38 -21.05 -4.52 -19.68
N GLU A 39 -21.14 -5.66 -20.37
CA GLU A 39 -22.09 -5.85 -21.47
C GLU A 39 -23.55 -5.93 -20.96
N ILE A 40 -23.79 -6.58 -19.80
CA ILE A 40 -25.11 -6.53 -19.13
C ILE A 40 -25.49 -5.08 -18.83
N ASP A 41 -24.63 -4.34 -18.15
CA ASP A 41 -24.89 -2.96 -17.77
C ASP A 41 -25.20 -2.07 -18.97
N ARG A 42 -24.43 -2.24 -20.05
CA ARG A 42 -24.60 -1.52 -21.32
C ARG A 42 -25.96 -1.84 -21.98
N THR A 43 -26.31 -3.11 -22.05
CA THR A 43 -27.53 -3.55 -22.73
C THR A 43 -28.77 -3.26 -21.91
N GLU A 44 -28.69 -3.32 -20.56
CA GLU A 44 -29.75 -2.92 -19.65
C GLU A 44 -30.07 -1.44 -19.81
N LEU A 45 -29.08 -0.57 -19.88
CA LEU A 45 -29.27 0.87 -20.14
C LEU A 45 -29.97 1.12 -21.49
N LEU A 46 -29.62 0.39 -22.56
CA LEU A 46 -30.28 0.53 -23.85
C LEU A 46 -31.77 0.13 -23.81
N VAL A 47 -32.09 -0.92 -23.07
CA VAL A 47 -33.51 -1.31 -22.85
C VAL A 47 -34.25 -0.24 -22.08
N MET A 48 -33.65 0.36 -21.03
CA MET A 48 -34.26 1.42 -20.27
C MET A 48 -34.48 2.71 -21.07
N GLU A 49 -33.56 3.05 -21.99
CA GLU A 49 -33.63 4.27 -22.78
C GLU A 49 -34.56 4.16 -23.99
N HIS A 50 -34.60 3.00 -24.65
CA HIS A 50 -35.17 2.89 -26.00
C HIS A 50 -36.27 1.82 -26.11
N ASP A 51 -36.26 0.79 -25.25
CA ASP A 51 -37.20 -0.34 -25.20
C ASP A 51 -37.50 -0.96 -26.58
N ARG A 52 -36.49 -1.11 -27.47
CA ARG A 52 -36.61 -1.71 -28.78
C ARG A 52 -36.44 -3.22 -28.66
N GLU A 53 -37.11 -3.99 -29.54
CA GLU A 53 -36.99 -5.45 -29.59
C GLU A 53 -35.52 -5.90 -29.77
N SER A 54 -34.72 -5.17 -30.56
CA SER A 54 -33.28 -5.42 -30.72
C SER A 54 -32.50 -5.27 -29.41
N ASP A 55 -32.83 -4.29 -28.58
CA ASP A 55 -32.17 -4.00 -27.33
C ASP A 55 -32.53 -5.04 -26.27
N GLN A 56 -33.79 -5.47 -26.23
CA GLN A 56 -34.26 -6.59 -25.40
C GLN A 56 -33.58 -7.91 -25.76
N LEU A 57 -33.41 -8.20 -27.06
CA LEU A 57 -32.68 -9.38 -27.53
C LEU A 57 -31.19 -9.31 -27.16
N ALA A 58 -30.56 -8.15 -27.29
CA ALA A 58 -29.16 -7.95 -26.88
C ALA A 58 -28.98 -8.17 -25.37
N TYR A 59 -29.89 -7.65 -24.54
CA TYR A 59 -29.86 -7.86 -23.10
C TYR A 59 -30.07 -9.35 -22.73
N ALA A 60 -31.03 -10.00 -23.39
CA ALA A 60 -31.25 -11.44 -23.19
C ALA A 60 -29.98 -12.27 -23.53
N GLN A 61 -29.30 -11.91 -24.64
CA GLN A 61 -28.06 -12.57 -25.01
C GLN A 61 -26.95 -12.30 -23.97
N ALA A 62 -26.80 -11.07 -23.46
CA ALA A 62 -25.84 -10.72 -22.44
C ALA A 62 -26.05 -11.53 -21.15
N LEU A 63 -27.28 -11.82 -20.77
CA LEU A 63 -27.61 -12.69 -19.63
C LEU A 63 -27.22 -14.15 -19.86
N VAL A 64 -27.37 -14.66 -21.08
CA VAL A 64 -26.89 -16.00 -21.46
C VAL A 64 -25.37 -16.05 -21.39
N ASP A 65 -24.70 -15.07 -21.99
CA ASP A 65 -23.22 -14.98 -21.99
C ASP A 65 -22.69 -14.87 -20.53
N TRP A 66 -23.39 -14.16 -19.63
CA TRP A 66 -23.07 -14.12 -18.20
C TRP A 66 -23.09 -15.50 -17.56
N GLY A 67 -24.13 -16.28 -17.85
CA GLY A 67 -24.23 -17.67 -17.38
C GLY A 67 -23.08 -18.54 -17.93
N ASP A 68 -22.76 -18.41 -19.21
CA ASP A 68 -21.73 -19.21 -19.89
C ASP A 68 -20.31 -18.94 -19.37
N VAL A 69 -20.01 -17.70 -18.94
CA VAL A 69 -18.71 -17.38 -18.32
C VAL A 69 -18.64 -17.71 -16.82
N GLY A 70 -19.72 -18.21 -16.23
CA GLY A 70 -19.81 -18.56 -14.80
C GLY A 70 -20.12 -17.36 -13.91
N GLY A 71 -20.82 -16.35 -14.42
CA GLY A 71 -21.18 -15.13 -13.69
C GLY A 71 -22.01 -15.40 -12.45
N TYR A 72 -23.01 -16.29 -12.52
CA TYR A 72 -23.83 -16.67 -11.36
C TYR A 72 -23.03 -17.41 -10.28
N ASP A 73 -22.02 -18.19 -10.66
CA ASP A 73 -21.10 -18.82 -9.70
C ASP A 73 -20.27 -17.75 -8.99
N HIS A 74 -19.87 -16.69 -9.70
CA HIS A 74 -19.18 -15.54 -9.11
C HIS A 74 -20.07 -14.77 -8.13
N GLU A 75 -21.33 -14.58 -8.42
CA GLU A 75 -22.29 -13.94 -7.48
C GLU A 75 -22.40 -14.72 -6.18
N THR A 76 -22.35 -16.05 -6.23
CA THR A 76 -22.34 -16.90 -5.03
C THR A 76 -21.07 -16.67 -4.20
N VAL A 77 -19.90 -16.50 -4.87
CA VAL A 77 -18.65 -16.12 -4.19
C VAL A 77 -18.76 -14.71 -3.60
N TRP A 78 -19.33 -13.75 -4.35
CA TRP A 78 -19.53 -12.38 -3.88
C TRP A 78 -20.51 -12.30 -2.70
N ASP A 79 -21.54 -13.16 -2.66
CA ASP A 79 -22.40 -13.27 -1.48
C ASP A 79 -21.60 -13.69 -0.23
N THR A 80 -20.74 -14.68 -0.36
CA THR A 80 -19.83 -15.06 0.73
C THR A 80 -18.90 -13.92 1.13
N CYS A 81 -18.39 -13.14 0.17
CA CYS A 81 -17.51 -11.99 0.44
C CYS A 81 -18.24 -10.86 1.14
N THR A 82 -19.47 -10.52 0.71
CA THR A 82 -20.26 -9.44 1.32
C THR A 82 -20.72 -9.80 2.73
N VAL A 83 -21.11 -11.05 2.96
CA VAL A 83 -21.41 -11.55 4.31
C VAL A 83 -20.18 -11.48 5.22
N ALA A 84 -19.00 -11.90 4.74
CA ALA A 84 -17.77 -11.90 5.53
C ALA A 84 -17.26 -10.48 5.81
N ALA A 85 -17.39 -9.53 4.87
CA ALA A 85 -16.87 -8.19 4.98
C ALA A 85 -17.86 -7.19 5.57
N LEU A 86 -19.15 -7.31 5.25
CA LEU A 86 -20.18 -6.33 5.54
C LEU A 86 -21.30 -6.86 6.47
N GLY A 87 -21.36 -8.17 6.69
CA GLY A 87 -22.41 -8.81 7.49
C GLY A 87 -23.79 -8.87 6.81
N VAL A 88 -23.86 -8.64 5.48
CA VAL A 88 -25.09 -8.63 4.69
C VAL A 88 -24.92 -9.42 3.39
N SER A 89 -26.03 -10.01 2.89
CA SER A 89 -26.00 -10.74 1.62
C SER A 89 -25.70 -9.82 0.43
N TYR A 90 -25.17 -10.40 -0.64
CA TYR A 90 -24.87 -9.68 -1.89
C TYR A 90 -26.10 -9.03 -2.49
N GLU A 91 -27.25 -9.72 -2.50
CA GLU A 91 -28.53 -9.19 -2.98
C GLU A 91 -28.89 -7.84 -2.33
N LYS A 92 -28.64 -7.70 -1.02
CA LYS A 92 -28.91 -6.46 -0.28
C LYS A 92 -27.81 -5.41 -0.43
N ALA A 93 -26.57 -5.84 -0.68
CA ALA A 93 -25.42 -4.96 -0.74
C ALA A 93 -25.14 -4.42 -2.13
N GLN A 94 -25.45 -5.15 -3.21
CA GLN A 94 -24.97 -4.90 -4.57
C GLN A 94 -25.19 -3.46 -5.07
N TYR A 95 -26.33 -2.85 -4.78
CA TYR A 95 -26.66 -1.48 -5.20
C TYR A 95 -26.29 -0.41 -4.16
N ARG A 96 -25.72 -0.81 -3.03
CA ARG A 96 -25.26 0.14 -2.02
C ARG A 96 -24.06 0.92 -2.53
N SER A 97 -24.09 2.26 -2.41
CA SER A 97 -22.96 3.09 -2.79
C SER A 97 -21.73 2.78 -1.97
N VAL A 98 -20.56 2.66 -2.63
CA VAL A 98 -19.25 2.43 -2.01
C VAL A 98 -18.89 3.54 -1.02
N THR A 99 -19.36 4.77 -1.22
CA THR A 99 -19.13 5.90 -0.32
C THR A 99 -19.72 5.70 1.09
N THR A 100 -20.72 4.82 1.22
CA THR A 100 -21.33 4.47 2.52
C THR A 100 -20.52 3.43 3.30
N LEU A 101 -19.51 2.82 2.67
CA LEU A 101 -18.59 1.88 3.28
C LEU A 101 -17.39 2.62 3.88
N SER A 102 -16.93 2.18 5.04
CA SER A 102 -15.63 2.58 5.56
C SER A 102 -14.51 2.08 4.64
N GLY A 103 -13.35 2.75 4.66
CA GLY A 103 -12.19 2.31 3.88
C GLY A 103 -11.74 0.88 4.22
N GLY A 104 -11.89 0.47 5.48
CA GLY A 104 -11.61 -0.90 5.90
C GLY A 104 -12.59 -1.94 5.33
N GLU A 105 -13.89 -1.63 5.28
CA GLU A 105 -14.91 -2.49 4.66
C GLU A 105 -14.67 -2.64 3.16
N GLN A 106 -14.39 -1.53 2.44
CA GLN A 106 -14.04 -1.58 1.02
C GLN A 106 -12.83 -2.49 0.78
N LYS A 107 -11.78 -2.30 1.58
CA LYS A 107 -10.53 -3.07 1.47
C LYS A 107 -10.75 -4.55 1.76
N ARG A 108 -11.47 -4.86 2.84
CA ARG A 108 -11.78 -6.24 3.23
C ARG A 108 -12.63 -6.93 2.17
N LEU A 109 -13.63 -6.27 1.61
CA LEU A 109 -14.49 -6.82 0.57
C LEU A 109 -13.68 -7.23 -0.67
N VAL A 110 -12.79 -6.35 -1.14
CA VAL A 110 -11.92 -6.64 -2.29
C VAL A 110 -10.94 -7.77 -1.99
N LEU A 111 -10.34 -7.79 -0.79
CA LEU A 111 -9.44 -8.87 -0.39
C LEU A 111 -10.14 -10.22 -0.31
N GLU A 112 -11.37 -10.28 0.26
CA GLU A 112 -12.19 -11.50 0.27
C GLU A 112 -12.46 -12.00 -1.17
N ALA A 113 -12.82 -11.08 -2.09
CA ALA A 113 -13.09 -11.44 -3.48
C ALA A 113 -11.83 -11.98 -4.20
N LEU A 114 -10.68 -11.37 -4.02
CA LEU A 114 -9.42 -11.82 -4.63
C LEU A 114 -8.92 -13.14 -4.03
N LEU A 115 -9.00 -13.31 -2.72
CA LEU A 115 -8.53 -14.51 -2.04
C LEU A 115 -9.42 -15.72 -2.34
N ARG A 116 -10.73 -15.55 -2.52
CA ARG A 116 -11.69 -16.60 -2.85
C ARG A 116 -11.88 -16.80 -4.35
N GLY A 117 -11.56 -15.79 -5.16
CA GLY A 117 -11.69 -15.85 -6.61
C GLY A 117 -10.80 -16.91 -7.27
N PRO A 118 -10.93 -17.15 -8.57
CA PRO A 118 -10.24 -18.24 -9.28
C PRO A 118 -8.77 -17.95 -9.62
N ASP A 119 -8.31 -16.69 -9.49
CA ASP A 119 -6.95 -16.30 -9.86
C ASP A 119 -5.90 -17.01 -9.00
N GLU A 120 -4.86 -17.58 -9.64
CA GLU A 120 -3.77 -18.31 -8.96
C GLU A 120 -2.67 -17.40 -8.45
N VAL A 121 -2.55 -16.20 -9.01
CA VAL A 121 -1.53 -15.20 -8.65
C VAL A 121 -2.22 -13.92 -8.22
N LEU A 122 -1.82 -13.37 -7.08
CA LEU A 122 -2.31 -12.09 -6.56
C LEU A 122 -1.20 -11.07 -6.46
N LEU A 123 -1.47 -9.85 -6.94
CA LEU A 123 -0.63 -8.66 -6.74
C LEU A 123 -1.40 -7.69 -5.83
N LEU A 124 -0.88 -7.45 -4.62
CA LEU A 124 -1.55 -6.65 -3.61
C LEU A 124 -0.69 -5.44 -3.23
N ASP A 125 -1.21 -4.25 -3.50
CA ASP A 125 -0.53 -3.00 -3.14
C ASP A 125 -1.09 -2.45 -1.84
N GLU A 126 -0.25 -2.46 -0.78
CA GLU A 126 -0.58 -2.04 0.59
C GLU A 126 -1.92 -2.62 1.09
N PRO A 127 -2.05 -3.96 1.15
CA PRO A 127 -3.31 -4.62 1.52
C PRO A 127 -3.74 -4.36 2.96
N ASP A 128 -2.83 -3.97 3.82
CA ASP A 128 -3.03 -3.70 5.25
C ASP A 128 -3.52 -2.29 5.56
N ASN A 129 -3.43 -1.35 4.60
CA ASN A 129 -3.92 0.00 4.79
C ASN A 129 -5.44 0.02 4.98
N TYR A 130 -5.93 0.91 5.83
CA TYR A 130 -7.33 1.06 6.25
C TYR A 130 -7.89 -0.08 7.10
N LEU A 131 -7.16 -1.20 7.27
CA LEU A 131 -7.59 -2.27 8.17
C LEU A 131 -7.28 -1.90 9.62
N ASP A 132 -8.20 -2.22 10.50
CA ASP A 132 -7.98 -2.20 11.94
C ASP A 132 -7.18 -3.44 12.40
N VAL A 133 -6.84 -3.51 13.68
CA VAL A 133 -6.03 -4.62 14.22
C VAL A 133 -6.67 -5.99 13.97
N PRO A 134 -7.99 -6.20 14.21
CA PRO A 134 -8.67 -7.45 13.84
C PRO A 134 -8.59 -7.75 12.34
N GLY A 135 -8.80 -6.74 11.48
CA GLY A 135 -8.70 -6.88 10.03
C GLY A 135 -7.29 -7.25 9.56
N LYS A 136 -6.25 -6.69 10.17
CA LYS A 136 -4.86 -7.06 9.87
C LYS A 136 -4.55 -8.50 10.27
N ARG A 137 -4.99 -8.96 11.44
CA ARG A 137 -4.82 -10.35 11.88
C ARG A 137 -5.54 -11.32 10.95
N TRP A 138 -6.76 -11.00 10.56
CA TRP A 138 -7.47 -11.77 9.55
C TRP A 138 -6.69 -11.86 8.23
N LEU A 139 -6.11 -10.73 7.75
CA LEU A 139 -5.32 -10.73 6.52
C LEU A 139 -4.06 -11.60 6.64
N GLU A 140 -3.34 -11.53 7.77
CA GLU A 140 -2.19 -12.39 8.05
C GLU A 140 -2.55 -13.89 7.95
N GLU A 141 -3.66 -14.29 8.58
CA GLU A 141 -4.16 -15.67 8.55
C GLU A 141 -4.61 -16.08 7.15
N ALA A 142 -5.34 -15.21 6.46
CA ALA A 142 -5.82 -15.48 5.11
C ALA A 142 -4.68 -15.64 4.09
N LEU A 143 -3.64 -14.80 4.17
CA LEU A 143 -2.45 -14.92 3.31
C LEU A 143 -1.67 -16.21 3.59
N ARG A 144 -1.52 -16.59 4.86
CA ARG A 144 -0.83 -17.83 5.25
C ARG A 144 -1.57 -19.08 4.83
N ALA A 145 -2.91 -19.07 4.91
CA ALA A 145 -3.76 -20.20 4.55
C ALA A 145 -3.97 -20.30 3.03
N SER A 146 -3.72 -19.24 2.28
CA SER A 146 -3.95 -19.21 0.83
C SER A 146 -2.97 -20.12 0.08
N PRO A 147 -3.45 -20.99 -0.83
CA PRO A 147 -2.60 -21.77 -1.71
C PRO A 147 -2.04 -20.97 -2.89
N LYS A 148 -2.46 -19.72 -3.05
CA LYS A 148 -2.11 -18.84 -4.17
C LYS A 148 -0.69 -18.29 -4.05
N THR A 149 -0.10 -17.95 -5.19
CA THR A 149 1.13 -17.14 -5.20
C THR A 149 0.77 -15.68 -4.97
N VAL A 150 1.27 -15.10 -3.89
CA VAL A 150 0.96 -13.70 -3.54
C VAL A 150 2.24 -12.87 -3.55
N LEU A 151 2.23 -11.81 -4.35
CA LEU A 151 3.20 -10.72 -4.26
C LEU A 151 2.49 -9.50 -3.66
N PHE A 152 2.97 -9.03 -2.52
CA PHE A 152 2.38 -7.87 -1.86
C PHE A 152 3.43 -6.85 -1.46
N ILE A 153 3.03 -5.57 -1.48
CA ILE A 153 3.82 -4.45 -1.00
C ILE A 153 3.22 -4.04 0.35
N SER A 154 4.04 -3.95 1.39
CA SER A 154 3.60 -3.47 2.70
C SER A 154 4.74 -2.78 3.45
N HIS A 155 4.37 -1.83 4.30
CA HIS A 155 5.23 -1.19 5.29
C HIS A 155 5.01 -1.74 6.70
N ASP A 156 4.05 -2.64 6.87
CA ASP A 156 3.71 -3.26 8.15
C ASP A 156 4.66 -4.44 8.45
N ARG A 157 5.49 -4.24 9.48
CA ARG A 157 6.50 -5.24 9.87
C ARG A 157 5.89 -6.51 10.44
N GLU A 158 4.73 -6.44 11.09
CA GLU A 158 4.05 -7.62 11.61
C GLU A 158 3.49 -8.47 10.49
N LEU A 159 2.82 -7.84 9.51
CA LEU A 159 2.34 -8.53 8.31
C LEU A 159 3.49 -9.19 7.56
N LEU A 160 4.61 -8.48 7.34
CA LEU A 160 5.79 -9.04 6.69
C LEU A 160 6.37 -10.23 7.48
N ALA A 161 6.50 -10.11 8.81
CA ALA A 161 7.06 -11.15 9.65
C ALA A 161 6.20 -12.42 9.68
N ARG A 162 4.87 -12.26 9.64
CA ARG A 162 3.94 -13.39 9.79
C ARG A 162 3.54 -14.04 8.47
N SER A 163 3.60 -13.31 7.35
CA SER A 163 3.04 -13.78 6.08
C SER A 163 4.07 -13.93 4.96
N ALA A 164 5.17 -13.17 4.97
CA ALA A 164 6.14 -13.21 3.89
C ALA A 164 7.15 -14.35 4.05
N THR A 165 7.30 -15.15 3.02
CA THR A 165 8.31 -16.23 2.95
C THR A 165 9.62 -15.78 2.31
N ARG A 166 9.58 -14.70 1.52
CA ARG A 166 10.74 -14.07 0.85
C ARG A 166 10.55 -12.56 0.82
N ILE A 167 11.64 -11.81 0.93
CA ILE A 167 11.60 -10.34 0.91
C ILE A 167 12.36 -9.82 -0.30
N ALA A 168 11.69 -9.00 -1.11
CA ALA A 168 12.31 -8.24 -2.20
C ALA A 168 12.40 -6.77 -1.81
N THR A 169 13.59 -6.19 -1.86
CA THR A 169 13.83 -4.78 -1.52
C THR A 169 14.26 -4.02 -2.75
N LEU A 170 13.52 -2.95 -3.08
CA LEU A 170 13.92 -1.99 -4.09
C LEU A 170 14.77 -0.90 -3.43
N GLU A 171 16.00 -0.76 -3.89
CA GLU A 171 16.96 0.21 -3.35
C GLU A 171 17.32 1.22 -4.43
N PRO A 172 17.21 2.55 -4.16
CA PRO A 172 17.61 3.55 -5.13
C PRO A 172 19.12 3.55 -5.30
N GLY A 173 19.61 3.43 -6.53
CA GLY A 173 21.02 3.50 -6.91
C GLY A 173 21.29 4.65 -7.88
N ALA A 174 22.55 5.02 -8.06
CA ALA A 174 22.94 6.14 -8.92
C ALA A 174 22.57 5.93 -10.41
N ALA A 175 22.54 4.69 -10.88
CA ALA A 175 22.19 4.32 -12.26
C ALA A 175 20.75 3.78 -12.40
N GLY A 176 19.92 3.90 -11.36
CA GLY A 176 18.58 3.34 -11.28
C GLY A 176 18.39 2.48 -10.02
N SER A 177 17.15 2.10 -9.75
CA SER A 177 16.85 1.25 -8.60
C SER A 177 17.31 -0.19 -8.83
N THR A 178 17.92 -0.80 -7.81
CA THR A 178 18.32 -2.21 -7.80
C THR A 178 17.33 -3.04 -6.98
N LEU A 179 17.16 -4.32 -7.35
CA LEU A 179 16.32 -5.26 -6.64
C LEU A 179 17.22 -6.26 -5.89
N TRP A 180 17.10 -6.29 -4.59
CA TRP A 180 17.72 -7.33 -3.76
C TRP A 180 16.65 -8.26 -3.20
N VAL A 181 16.84 -9.57 -3.40
CA VAL A 181 15.92 -10.60 -2.91
C VAL A 181 16.58 -11.38 -1.78
N HIS A 182 15.99 -11.32 -0.59
CA HIS A 182 16.33 -12.16 0.54
C HIS A 182 15.50 -13.45 0.49
N PRO A 183 16.14 -14.65 0.51
CA PRO A 183 15.43 -15.92 0.36
C PRO A 183 14.68 -16.37 1.61
N GLY A 184 14.84 -15.68 2.73
CA GLY A 184 14.18 -15.96 4.01
C GLY A 184 13.02 -14.97 4.31
N GLY A 185 12.31 -15.24 5.41
CA GLY A 185 11.28 -14.36 5.95
C GLY A 185 11.85 -13.09 6.57
N PHE A 186 10.95 -12.26 7.09
CA PHE A 186 11.32 -10.95 7.63
C PHE A 186 12.19 -11.02 8.90
N ASP A 187 12.10 -12.11 9.67
CA ASP A 187 12.87 -12.30 10.91
C ASP A 187 14.39 -12.31 10.66
N SER A 188 14.83 -12.93 9.56
CA SER A 188 16.24 -13.00 9.16
C SER A 188 16.69 -11.83 8.27
N TYR A 189 15.73 -11.05 7.74
CA TYR A 189 15.99 -9.97 6.79
C TYR A 189 16.91 -8.88 7.34
N GLY A 190 16.67 -8.45 8.58
CA GLY A 190 17.45 -7.36 9.20
C GLY A 190 18.94 -7.68 9.26
N GLN A 191 19.29 -8.87 9.75
CA GLN A 191 20.68 -9.32 9.84
C GLN A 191 21.28 -9.52 8.44
N ALA A 192 20.57 -10.18 7.54
CA ALA A 192 21.05 -10.41 6.18
C ALA A 192 21.32 -9.10 5.42
N ARG A 193 20.52 -8.05 5.69
CA ARG A 193 20.75 -6.71 5.13
C ARG A 193 22.02 -6.06 5.68
N LEU A 194 22.28 -6.19 6.98
CA LEU A 194 23.49 -5.67 7.60
C LEU A 194 24.74 -6.37 7.03
N ASP A 195 24.70 -7.70 6.94
CA ASP A 195 25.82 -8.50 6.40
C ASP A 195 26.09 -8.16 4.93
N ARG A 196 25.02 -7.97 4.12
CA ARG A 196 25.17 -7.51 2.72
C ARG A 196 25.82 -6.15 2.65
N ASN A 197 25.37 -5.20 3.46
CA ASN A 197 25.89 -3.83 3.45
C ASN A 197 27.37 -3.82 3.85
N ALA A 198 27.74 -4.55 4.89
CA ALA A 198 29.13 -4.68 5.30
C ALA A 198 30.02 -5.24 4.17
N ARG A 199 29.52 -6.25 3.44
CA ARG A 199 30.23 -6.82 2.28
C ARG A 199 30.38 -5.80 1.14
N LEU A 200 29.35 -5.01 0.85
CA LEU A 200 29.42 -3.96 -0.17
C LEU A 200 30.43 -2.87 0.21
N GLU A 201 30.50 -2.47 1.48
CA GLU A 201 31.49 -1.52 2.00
C GLU A 201 32.92 -2.07 1.84
N GLU A 202 33.13 -3.33 2.18
CA GLU A 202 34.41 -3.98 2.02
C GLU A 202 34.85 -4.03 0.54
N LEU A 203 33.94 -4.41 -0.36
CA LEU A 203 34.23 -4.42 -1.80
C LEU A 203 34.57 -3.01 -2.33
N ARG A 204 33.86 -2.01 -1.84
CA ARG A 204 34.10 -0.61 -2.20
C ARG A 204 35.45 -0.14 -1.72
N THR A 205 35.84 -0.44 -0.48
CA THR A 205 37.15 -0.10 0.09
C THR A 205 38.27 -0.73 -0.72
N ARG A 206 38.14 -2.02 -1.05
CA ARG A 206 39.14 -2.73 -1.91
C ARG A 206 39.25 -2.11 -3.30
N TRP A 207 38.13 -1.70 -3.88
CA TRP A 207 38.10 -1.03 -5.18
C TRP A 207 38.79 0.33 -5.13
N ASP A 208 38.53 1.13 -4.11
CA ASP A 208 39.11 2.46 -3.91
C ASP A 208 40.65 2.35 -3.68
N GLU A 209 41.11 1.34 -2.90
CA GLU A 209 42.53 1.07 -2.70
C GLU A 209 43.22 0.68 -4.01
N GLU A 210 42.67 -0.26 -4.79
CA GLU A 210 43.26 -0.67 -6.06
C GLU A 210 43.26 0.47 -7.08
N HIS A 211 42.20 1.26 -7.14
CA HIS A 211 42.11 2.45 -7.96
C HIS A 211 43.22 3.47 -7.60
N ALA A 212 43.42 3.71 -6.30
CA ALA A 212 44.50 4.58 -5.82
C ALA A 212 45.91 4.05 -6.21
N LYS A 213 46.14 2.73 -6.07
CA LYS A 213 47.40 2.08 -6.50
C LYS A 213 47.66 2.23 -7.99
N LEU A 214 46.63 1.98 -8.83
CA LEU A 214 46.73 2.13 -10.28
C LEU A 214 47.00 3.57 -10.69
N LYS A 215 46.33 4.55 -10.08
CA LYS A 215 46.61 5.98 -10.30
C LYS A 215 48.04 6.36 -9.92
N ALA A 216 48.51 5.93 -8.75
CA ALA A 216 49.89 6.18 -8.30
C ALA A 216 50.92 5.57 -9.28
N LEU A 217 50.66 4.37 -9.78
CA LEU A 217 51.49 3.70 -10.76
C LEU A 217 51.59 4.49 -12.08
N VAL A 218 50.44 5.00 -12.59
CA VAL A 218 50.44 5.84 -13.80
C VAL A 218 51.24 7.12 -13.59
N ILE A 219 51.06 7.81 -12.45
CA ILE A 219 51.79 9.03 -12.10
C ILE A 219 53.28 8.75 -12.05
N MET A 220 53.71 7.67 -11.37
CA MET A 220 55.11 7.26 -11.28
C MET A 220 55.73 7.00 -12.65
N TYR A 221 55.05 6.25 -13.53
CA TYR A 221 55.59 6.00 -14.88
C TYR A 221 55.57 7.24 -15.76
N ARG A 222 54.62 8.12 -15.63
CA ARG A 222 54.57 9.40 -16.35
C ARG A 222 55.76 10.28 -16.02
N THR A 223 56.13 10.36 -14.73
CA THR A 223 57.30 11.11 -14.28
C THR A 223 58.59 10.48 -14.82
N LYS A 224 58.70 9.14 -14.78
CA LYS A 224 59.90 8.43 -15.29
C LYS A 224 60.03 8.44 -16.82
N ALA A 225 58.93 8.39 -17.57
CA ALA A 225 58.90 8.45 -19.02
C ALA A 225 59.32 9.81 -19.58
N ALA A 226 59.22 10.87 -18.79
CA ALA A 226 59.73 12.20 -19.16
C ALA A 226 61.28 12.23 -19.34
N TYR A 227 61.99 11.28 -18.71
CA TYR A 227 63.46 11.19 -18.73
C TYR A 227 64.02 9.91 -19.36
N ASN A 228 63.15 8.92 -19.70
CA ASN A 228 63.57 7.62 -20.24
C ASN A 228 62.54 7.06 -21.20
N SER A 229 62.88 6.93 -22.49
CA SER A 229 62.02 6.45 -23.56
C SER A 229 61.53 5.00 -23.34
N ASP A 230 62.31 4.15 -22.68
CA ASP A 230 61.94 2.76 -22.40
C ASP A 230 60.78 2.66 -21.42
N MET A 231 60.48 3.73 -20.68
CA MET A 231 59.34 3.77 -19.77
C MET A 231 58.00 4.11 -20.46
N ALA A 232 58.01 4.56 -21.72
CA ALA A 232 56.81 4.93 -22.45
C ALA A 232 55.87 3.73 -22.66
N ALA A 233 56.39 2.56 -23.01
CA ALA A 233 55.58 1.34 -23.15
C ALA A 233 54.93 0.91 -21.83
N ARG A 234 55.65 1.06 -20.70
CA ARG A 234 55.13 0.75 -19.36
C ARG A 234 54.06 1.74 -18.92
N LEU A 235 54.22 3.04 -19.27
CA LEU A 235 53.22 4.06 -19.05
C LEU A 235 51.92 3.70 -19.78
N GLN A 236 52.01 3.40 -21.09
CA GLN A 236 50.86 3.05 -21.92
C GLN A 236 50.11 1.80 -21.37
N ALA A 237 50.88 0.78 -20.93
CA ALA A 237 50.29 -0.40 -20.29
C ALA A 237 49.55 -0.06 -18.97
N ALA A 238 50.15 0.79 -18.13
CA ALA A 238 49.56 1.22 -16.87
C ALA A 238 48.29 2.07 -17.10
N GLU A 239 48.31 3.01 -18.07
CA GLU A 239 47.14 3.82 -18.45
C GLU A 239 46.04 2.92 -19.02
N THR A 240 46.35 1.92 -19.82
CA THR A 240 45.37 0.98 -20.34
C THR A 240 44.74 0.14 -19.21
N ARG A 241 45.55 -0.30 -18.22
CA ARG A 241 45.05 -1.04 -17.06
C ARG A 241 44.12 -0.18 -16.20
N LEU A 242 44.49 1.06 -15.91
CA LEU A 242 43.68 2.00 -15.16
C LEU A 242 42.38 2.27 -15.89
N ARG A 243 42.40 2.54 -17.19
CA ARG A 243 41.21 2.77 -18.00
C ARG A 243 40.25 1.59 -17.94
N ARG A 244 40.71 0.36 -18.18
CA ARG A 244 39.90 -0.86 -18.09
C ARG A 244 39.29 -1.05 -16.70
N PHE A 245 40.07 -0.75 -15.64
CA PHE A 245 39.59 -0.83 -14.27
C PHE A 245 38.48 0.18 -14.00
N VAL A 246 38.59 1.41 -14.47
CA VAL A 246 37.58 2.47 -14.34
C VAL A 246 36.34 2.19 -15.21
N GLU A 247 36.55 1.65 -16.42
CA GLU A 247 35.44 1.24 -17.32
C GLU A 247 34.60 0.10 -16.73
N ALA A 248 35.21 -0.82 -15.99
CA ALA A 248 34.51 -1.87 -15.26
C ALA A 248 33.60 -1.29 -14.13
N GLY A 249 33.93 -0.08 -13.69
CA GLY A 249 33.14 0.65 -12.67
C GLY A 249 33.38 0.16 -11.23
N PRO A 250 32.95 0.99 -10.25
CA PRO A 250 32.98 0.60 -8.84
C PRO A 250 31.85 -0.37 -8.51
N PRO A 251 32.02 -1.20 -7.44
CA PRO A 251 30.93 -1.99 -6.88
C PRO A 251 29.71 -1.13 -6.50
N GLU A 252 28.56 -1.77 -6.38
CA GLU A 252 27.33 -1.14 -5.91
C GLU A 252 27.56 -0.41 -4.59
N ALA A 253 27.06 0.83 -4.50
CA ALA A 253 27.19 1.61 -3.28
C ALA A 253 26.19 1.11 -2.22
N VAL A 254 26.59 1.17 -0.95
CA VAL A 254 25.67 0.89 0.14
C VAL A 254 24.57 1.94 0.14
N PRO A 255 23.28 1.53 0.21
CA PRO A 255 22.17 2.46 0.28
C PRO A 255 22.26 3.36 1.50
N VAL A 256 22.21 4.67 1.29
CA VAL A 256 22.27 5.64 2.39
C VAL A 256 20.86 5.79 2.99
N PRO A 257 20.67 5.51 4.31
CA PRO A 257 19.39 5.69 4.95
C PRO A 257 18.98 7.16 4.92
N GLN A 258 17.78 7.44 4.44
CA GLN A 258 17.21 8.79 4.50
C GLN A 258 16.95 9.16 5.97
N ARG A 259 17.65 10.18 6.47
CA ARG A 259 17.47 10.70 7.83
C ARG A 259 16.58 11.95 7.77
N LEU A 260 15.34 11.76 8.13
CA LEU A 260 14.43 12.88 8.40
C LEU A 260 14.78 13.49 9.77
N ARG A 261 15.14 14.78 9.78
CA ARG A 261 15.27 15.57 11.01
C ARG A 261 14.05 16.45 11.12
N MET A 262 13.09 16.04 11.93
CA MET A 262 11.91 16.84 12.24
C MET A 262 12.13 17.56 13.58
N ARG A 263 11.97 18.87 13.62
CA ARG A 263 11.93 19.66 14.86
C ARG A 263 10.51 20.16 15.02
N LEU A 264 9.81 19.63 16.01
CA LEU A 264 8.53 20.16 16.43
C LEU A 264 8.80 21.29 17.41
N GLN A 265 8.38 22.52 17.06
CA GLN A 265 8.40 23.66 17.95
C GLN A 265 6.98 23.92 18.41
N GLY A 266 6.77 23.93 19.72
CA GLY A 266 5.49 24.25 20.33
C GLY A 266 5.71 24.98 21.65
N GLY A 267 4.88 25.99 21.94
CA GLY A 267 4.85 26.69 23.20
C GLY A 267 3.87 26.05 24.18
N ARG A 268 4.14 26.17 25.46
CA ARG A 268 3.20 25.78 26.51
C ARG A 268 2.26 26.94 26.80
N THR A 269 0.96 26.78 26.50
CA THR A 269 -0.07 27.77 26.77
C THR A 269 -0.87 27.49 28.04
N ALA A 270 -1.05 26.20 28.40
CA ALA A 270 -1.79 25.78 29.58
C ALA A 270 -1.24 24.47 30.17
N LYS A 271 -1.68 24.10 31.38
CA LYS A 271 -1.36 22.79 31.97
C LYS A 271 -2.17 21.67 31.32
N ARG A 272 -3.45 21.88 31.06
CA ARG A 272 -4.35 20.97 30.35
C ARG A 272 -4.41 21.38 28.89
N ALA A 273 -4.19 20.44 27.99
CA ALA A 273 -4.21 20.64 26.55
C ALA A 273 -5.61 20.42 25.96
N VAL A 274 -6.32 19.41 26.48
CA VAL A 274 -7.69 19.06 26.08
C VAL A 274 -8.49 18.70 27.31
N VAL A 275 -9.72 19.17 27.39
CA VAL A 275 -10.70 18.80 28.40
C VAL A 275 -12.00 18.46 27.68
N CYS A 276 -12.46 17.24 27.85
CA CYS A 276 -13.78 16.80 27.39
C CYS A 276 -14.63 16.48 28.61
N GLU A 277 -15.78 17.16 28.75
CA GLU A 277 -16.73 16.94 29.81
C GLU A 277 -18.04 16.43 29.20
N ARG A 278 -18.41 15.19 29.52
CA ARG A 278 -19.62 14.52 29.00
C ARG A 278 -19.74 14.62 27.46
N LEU A 279 -18.61 14.54 26.77
CA LEU A 279 -18.56 14.65 25.31
C LEU A 279 -19.27 13.45 24.67
N GLU A 280 -20.31 13.71 23.89
CA GLU A 280 -21.00 12.74 23.05
C GLU A 280 -20.74 13.06 21.59
N LEU A 281 -20.51 12.05 20.78
CA LEU A 281 -20.30 12.20 19.34
C LEU A 281 -21.40 11.46 18.60
N SER A 282 -22.06 12.16 17.68
CA SER A 282 -23.04 11.59 16.76
C SER A 282 -22.60 11.74 15.30
N ALA A 283 -23.07 10.86 14.42
CA ALA A 283 -22.89 10.96 12.98
C ALA A 283 -24.25 11.30 12.34
N GLY A 284 -24.27 12.32 11.48
CA GLY A 284 -25.43 12.71 10.69
C GLY A 284 -25.52 14.22 10.49
N ASP A 285 -25.92 14.65 9.30
CA ASP A 285 -26.12 16.05 8.94
C ASP A 285 -27.51 16.58 9.31
N SER A 286 -28.40 15.77 9.90
CA SER A 286 -29.70 16.16 10.33
C SER A 286 -30.18 15.42 11.58
N ALA A 287 -30.96 16.12 12.44
CA ALA A 287 -31.50 15.61 13.70
C ALA A 287 -32.41 14.36 13.57
N ALA A 288 -32.78 13.96 12.36
CA ALA A 288 -33.63 12.79 12.10
C ALA A 288 -32.82 11.49 11.90
N THR A 289 -31.48 11.57 11.78
CA THR A 289 -30.59 10.42 11.44
C THR A 289 -29.38 10.36 12.35
N GLU A 290 -29.41 10.99 13.53
CA GLU A 290 -28.28 10.96 14.47
C GLU A 290 -28.06 9.54 15.02
N ALA A 291 -27.00 8.88 14.51
CA ALA A 291 -26.46 7.68 15.16
C ALA A 291 -25.38 8.08 16.15
N VAL A 292 -25.60 7.78 17.44
CA VAL A 292 -24.58 8.01 18.48
C VAL A 292 -23.34 7.15 18.18
N LEU A 293 -22.24 7.82 17.84
CA LEU A 293 -20.95 7.16 17.59
C LEU A 293 -20.19 6.86 18.88
N MET A 294 -20.24 7.80 19.84
CA MET A 294 -19.59 7.65 21.14
C MET A 294 -20.54 8.16 22.21
N LYS A 295 -20.78 7.31 23.21
CA LYS A 295 -21.56 7.68 24.39
C LYS A 295 -20.81 8.75 25.20
N PRO A 296 -21.52 9.57 26.03
CA PRO A 296 -20.90 10.60 26.84
C PRO A 296 -19.72 10.07 27.63
N PHE A 297 -18.56 10.76 27.56
CA PHE A 297 -17.34 10.42 28.28
C PHE A 297 -16.59 11.68 28.71
N ASP A 298 -15.76 11.52 29.73
CA ASP A 298 -14.87 12.56 30.23
C ASP A 298 -13.42 12.14 29.97
N VAL A 299 -12.60 13.08 29.47
CA VAL A 299 -11.17 12.86 29.34
C VAL A 299 -10.42 14.18 29.47
N GLU A 300 -9.33 14.17 30.22
CA GLU A 300 -8.35 15.28 30.28
C GLU A 300 -7.02 14.82 29.69
N ILE A 301 -6.43 15.66 28.85
CA ILE A 301 -5.10 15.43 28.27
C ILE A 301 -4.20 16.60 28.72
N TRP A 302 -3.10 16.28 29.37
CA TRP A 302 -2.18 17.27 29.91
C TRP A 302 -1.09 17.60 28.89
N PHE A 303 -0.55 18.79 29.02
CA PHE A 303 0.55 19.23 28.14
C PHE A 303 1.74 18.29 28.25
N GLY A 304 2.18 17.75 27.11
CA GLY A 304 3.29 16.79 26.99
C GLY A 304 2.88 15.32 27.07
N GLU A 305 1.60 15.02 27.35
CA GLU A 305 1.09 13.65 27.26
C GLU A 305 0.99 13.16 25.82
N ARG A 306 1.06 11.85 25.66
CA ARG A 306 0.86 11.14 24.40
C ARG A 306 -0.26 10.14 24.60
N LEU A 307 -1.48 10.51 24.19
CA LEU A 307 -2.66 9.67 24.27
C LEU A 307 -2.85 8.93 22.94
N ALA A 308 -2.94 7.59 23.00
CA ALA A 308 -3.32 6.78 21.83
C ALA A 308 -4.82 6.48 21.87
N VAL A 309 -5.53 6.82 20.79
CA VAL A 309 -6.96 6.52 20.62
C VAL A 309 -7.10 5.23 19.84
N LEU A 310 -7.58 4.17 20.48
CA LEU A 310 -7.74 2.84 19.89
C LEU A 310 -9.23 2.52 19.70
N GLY A 311 -9.52 1.61 18.79
CA GLY A 311 -10.89 1.12 18.51
C GLY A 311 -11.01 0.55 17.09
N SER A 312 -12.08 -0.22 16.85
CA SER A 312 -12.42 -0.78 15.54
C SER A 312 -12.75 0.30 14.50
N ASN A 313 -12.77 -0.07 13.23
CA ASN A 313 -13.23 0.82 12.16
C ASN A 313 -14.70 1.22 12.41
N GLY A 314 -15.06 2.47 12.10
CA GLY A 314 -16.37 3.01 12.37
C GLY A 314 -16.64 3.49 13.82
N SER A 315 -15.70 3.29 14.78
CA SER A 315 -15.90 3.66 16.20
C SER A 315 -15.82 5.17 16.52
N GLY A 316 -15.75 6.05 15.53
CA GLY A 316 -15.75 7.50 15.74
C GLY A 316 -14.41 8.16 15.99
N LYS A 317 -13.27 7.42 15.95
CA LYS A 317 -11.91 7.95 16.21
C LYS A 317 -11.58 9.21 15.38
N SER A 318 -11.84 9.16 14.09
CA SER A 318 -11.58 10.29 13.19
C SER A 318 -12.51 11.47 13.44
N HIS A 319 -13.74 11.23 13.87
CA HIS A 319 -14.68 12.29 14.25
C HIS A 319 -14.20 12.99 15.53
N PHE A 320 -13.75 12.22 16.52
CA PHE A 320 -13.16 12.77 17.73
C PHE A 320 -11.95 13.66 17.43
N LEU A 321 -11.00 13.19 16.61
CA LEU A 321 -9.84 14.00 16.23
C LEU A 321 -10.21 15.23 15.42
N ARG A 322 -11.20 15.16 14.53
CA ARG A 322 -11.69 16.32 13.76
C ARG A 322 -12.32 17.36 14.67
N LEU A 323 -13.13 16.94 15.64
CA LEU A 323 -13.72 17.84 16.64
C LEU A 323 -12.64 18.60 17.41
N LEU A 324 -11.60 17.89 17.88
CA LEU A 324 -10.49 18.53 18.60
C LEU A 324 -9.70 19.48 17.69
N ALA A 325 -9.50 19.10 16.42
CA ALA A 325 -8.80 19.95 15.44
C ALA A 325 -9.60 21.21 15.06
N ALA A 326 -10.93 21.15 15.12
CA ALA A 326 -11.82 22.28 14.89
C ALA A 326 -11.92 23.23 16.10
N GLY A 327 -11.24 22.93 17.23
CA GLY A 327 -11.28 23.76 18.44
C GLY A 327 -12.29 23.29 19.48
N GLY A 328 -12.94 22.15 19.25
CA GLY A 328 -13.95 21.58 20.16
C GLY A 328 -15.32 22.19 19.97
N SER A 329 -16.18 22.02 20.97
CA SER A 329 -17.58 22.48 20.97
C SER A 329 -17.85 23.66 21.94
N ASP A 330 -16.80 24.25 22.51
CA ASP A 330 -16.92 25.41 23.39
C ASP A 330 -17.07 26.70 22.56
N PRO A 331 -18.20 27.40 22.64
CA PRO A 331 -18.43 28.62 21.88
C PRO A 331 -17.42 29.74 22.17
N ASP A 332 -16.74 29.73 23.31
CA ASP A 332 -15.69 30.69 23.63
C ASP A 332 -14.36 30.38 22.91
N LEU A 333 -14.20 29.18 22.39
CA LEU A 333 -13.03 28.72 21.61
C LEU A 333 -13.19 28.87 20.10
N GLU A 334 -14.41 29.04 19.59
CA GLU A 334 -14.69 29.21 18.15
C GLU A 334 -14.03 30.47 17.53
N HIS A 335 -13.59 31.39 18.36
CA HIS A 335 -12.98 32.66 17.95
C HIS A 335 -11.45 32.69 18.05
N ARG A 336 -10.80 31.59 18.43
CA ARG A 336 -9.33 31.51 18.44
C ARG A 336 -8.81 30.99 17.11
N PRO A 337 -8.03 31.78 16.35
CA PRO A 337 -7.43 31.30 15.12
C PRO A 337 -6.48 30.13 15.45
N VAL A 338 -6.56 29.07 14.63
CA VAL A 338 -5.67 27.92 14.71
C VAL A 338 -4.27 28.41 14.38
N GLY A 339 -3.41 28.56 15.39
CA GLY A 339 -2.00 28.93 15.19
C GLY A 339 -1.46 30.12 15.97
N GLU A 340 -2.22 30.70 16.92
CA GLU A 340 -1.67 31.62 17.90
C GLU A 340 -1.42 30.98 19.28
#